data_bbb383d707654996cabbab363eff7341
#
_entry.id   bbb383d707654996cabbab363eff7341
#
_cell.length_a   1.000
_cell.length_b   1.000
_cell.length_c   1.000
_cell.angle_alpha   90.00
_cell.angle_beta   90.00
_cell.angle_gamma   90.00
#
_symmetry.space_group_name_H-M   'P 1'
#
loop_
_entity.id
_entity.type
_entity.pdbx_description
1 polymer ?
#
loop_
_entity_poly.entity_id
_entity_poly.type
_entity_poly.pdbx_seq_one_letter_code
_entity_poly.pdbx_strand_id
1 'polypeptide(L)'
;NFPSMLLETFDPPTGLYWEGEYNVDRPCIAIVGSRRSTLYGQNVARKFATELSRLGFCIVSGMARGIDTAAHQGALTAGGKTVAVLGCGLDIVYPPENLELSKHIASVGAVISEFPFGRRADRQNFPMRNRIVSGMCEAVVVVESNVAGGSMITARFAGEQGRLMMAVPGRIDQVSSAGCLLYTSDAADDLRGG
;
A
#
# COMPACT_ATOMS: atom_id res chain seq x y z
N ASN A 1 15.94 -10.26 -9.45
CA ASN A 1 14.72 -10.11 -10.25
C ASN A 1 14.00 -8.85 -9.79
N PHE A 2 13.62 -7.99 -10.74
CA PHE A 2 12.91 -6.76 -10.47
C PHE A 2 11.42 -6.97 -10.78
N PRO A 3 10.46 -6.39 -10.01
CA PRO A 3 9.04 -6.54 -10.32
C PRO A 3 8.73 -6.02 -11.72
N SER A 4 8.19 -6.88 -12.61
CA SER A 4 7.94 -6.52 -14.02
C SER A 4 7.00 -5.32 -14.15
N MET A 5 5.90 -5.33 -13.41
CA MET A 5 4.94 -4.22 -13.41
C MET A 5 5.56 -2.87 -13.00
N LEU A 6 6.55 -2.88 -12.10
CA LEU A 6 7.22 -1.66 -11.68
C LEU A 6 8.13 -1.09 -12.78
N LEU A 7 8.68 -1.95 -13.66
CA LEU A 7 9.47 -1.51 -14.82
C LEU A 7 8.62 -0.83 -15.90
N GLU A 8 7.33 -1.10 -15.95
CA GLU A 8 6.39 -0.50 -16.90
C GLU A 8 5.93 0.91 -16.50
N THR A 9 6.28 1.36 -15.29
CA THR A 9 5.89 2.69 -14.82
C THR A 9 6.75 3.78 -15.46
N PHE A 10 6.22 5.00 -15.51
CA PHE A 10 6.93 6.15 -16.10
C PHE A 10 8.25 6.47 -15.37
N ASP A 11 8.30 6.28 -14.06
CA ASP A 11 9.48 6.57 -13.21
C ASP A 11 9.81 5.35 -12.34
N PRO A 12 10.39 4.29 -12.94
CA PRO A 12 10.80 3.11 -12.19
C PRO A 12 12.02 3.44 -11.31
N PRO A 13 12.13 2.84 -10.11
CA PRO A 13 13.32 3.01 -9.30
C PRO A 13 14.54 2.40 -9.99
N THR A 14 15.69 3.06 -9.92
CA THR A 14 16.97 2.57 -10.49
C THR A 14 17.43 1.28 -9.82
N GLY A 15 17.07 1.08 -8.55
CA GLY A 15 17.42 -0.09 -7.78
C GLY A 15 16.57 -0.17 -6.51
N LEU A 16 16.46 -1.38 -5.98
CA LEU A 16 15.76 -1.64 -4.73
C LEU A 16 16.67 -2.42 -3.78
N TYR A 17 16.78 -1.95 -2.56
CA TYR A 17 17.26 -2.73 -1.44
C TYR A 17 16.11 -3.60 -0.93
N TRP A 18 16.38 -4.85 -0.53
CA TRP A 18 15.35 -5.70 0.07
C TRP A 18 15.92 -6.59 1.17
N GLU A 19 15.04 -6.95 2.09
CA GLU A 19 15.24 -7.94 3.13
C GLU A 19 14.10 -8.96 3.05
N GLY A 20 14.41 -10.26 3.12
CA GLY A 20 13.46 -11.36 2.99
C GLY A 20 13.46 -12.02 1.62
N GLU A 21 12.49 -12.91 1.40
CA GLU A 21 12.30 -13.64 0.14
C GLU A 21 11.16 -13.01 -0.66
N TYR A 22 11.51 -12.21 -1.66
CA TYR A 22 10.53 -11.65 -2.58
C TYR A 22 10.36 -12.57 -3.80
N ASN A 23 9.16 -13.12 -3.96
CA ASN A 23 8.77 -13.81 -5.19
C ASN A 23 7.95 -12.86 -6.07
N VAL A 24 8.55 -12.44 -7.18
CA VAL A 24 7.98 -11.49 -8.15
C VAL A 24 6.84 -12.06 -9.00
N ASP A 25 6.62 -13.38 -8.96
CA ASP A 25 5.67 -14.08 -9.84
C ASP A 25 4.23 -14.13 -9.28
N ARG A 26 3.96 -13.42 -8.19
CA ARG A 26 2.61 -13.37 -7.61
C ARG A 26 1.93 -12.04 -7.94
N PRO A 27 0.62 -12.08 -8.29
CA PRO A 27 -0.14 -10.85 -8.44
C PRO A 27 -0.21 -10.11 -7.10
N CYS A 28 0.01 -8.81 -7.15
CA CYS A 28 0.06 -7.93 -5.98
C CYS A 28 -1.14 -7.00 -5.93
N ILE A 29 -1.66 -6.78 -4.73
CA ILE A 29 -2.69 -5.76 -4.46
C ILE A 29 -2.20 -4.84 -3.35
N ALA A 30 -2.21 -3.54 -3.60
CA ALA A 30 -1.92 -2.56 -2.58
C ALA A 30 -3.14 -2.27 -1.71
N ILE A 31 -2.95 -2.22 -0.40
CA ILE A 31 -3.97 -1.74 0.55
C ILE A 31 -3.37 -0.57 1.31
N VAL A 32 -3.94 0.62 1.12
CA VAL A 32 -3.43 1.87 1.69
C VAL A 32 -4.54 2.70 2.33
N GLY A 33 -4.18 3.60 3.22
CA GLY A 33 -5.18 4.46 3.84
C GLY A 33 -4.63 5.37 4.94
N SER A 34 -5.53 5.84 5.78
CA SER A 34 -5.24 6.79 6.85
C SER A 34 -4.28 6.22 7.89
N ARG A 35 -3.30 7.04 8.30
CA ARG A 35 -2.45 6.76 9.47
C ARG A 35 -3.22 6.91 10.80
N ARG A 36 -4.30 7.69 10.81
CA ARG A 36 -5.24 7.90 11.92
C ARG A 36 -6.58 7.26 11.56
N SER A 37 -6.54 5.98 11.26
CA SER A 37 -7.72 5.21 10.89
C SER A 37 -8.60 4.90 12.10
N THR A 38 -9.89 4.70 11.82
CA THR A 38 -10.83 4.18 12.83
C THR A 38 -10.60 2.66 13.03
N LEU A 39 -11.16 2.11 14.11
CA LEU A 39 -11.20 0.65 14.31
C LEU A 39 -11.94 -0.06 13.17
N TYR A 40 -13.00 0.57 12.65
CA TYR A 40 -13.72 0.06 11.48
C TYR A 40 -12.79 -0.07 10.27
N GLY A 41 -12.06 1.00 9.90
CA GLY A 41 -11.14 0.98 8.77
C GLY A 41 -10.03 -0.06 8.94
N GLN A 42 -9.45 -0.17 10.15
CA GLN A 42 -8.45 -1.21 10.43
C GLN A 42 -9.03 -2.63 10.27
N ASN A 43 -10.24 -2.88 10.75
CA ASN A 43 -10.89 -4.19 10.62
C ASN A 43 -11.21 -4.51 9.15
N VAL A 44 -11.65 -3.52 8.37
CA VAL A 44 -11.90 -3.66 6.93
C VAL A 44 -10.59 -3.97 6.20
N ALA A 45 -9.53 -3.21 6.44
CA ALA A 45 -8.22 -3.45 5.82
C ALA A 45 -7.68 -4.84 6.15
N ARG A 46 -7.79 -5.26 7.43
CA ARG A 46 -7.37 -6.59 7.87
C ARG A 46 -8.17 -7.68 7.18
N LYS A 47 -9.50 -7.54 7.09
CA LYS A 47 -10.38 -8.48 6.42
C LYS A 47 -10.05 -8.61 4.93
N PHE A 48 -9.94 -7.49 4.21
CA PHE A 48 -9.56 -7.51 2.79
C PHE A 48 -8.20 -8.19 2.59
N ALA A 49 -7.19 -7.80 3.37
CA ALA A 49 -5.87 -8.41 3.27
C ALA A 49 -5.90 -9.91 3.52
N THR A 50 -6.67 -10.37 4.51
CA THR A 50 -6.83 -11.80 4.82
C THR A 50 -7.47 -12.55 3.65
N GLU A 51 -8.59 -12.07 3.12
CA GLU A 51 -9.31 -12.76 2.04
C GLU A 51 -8.52 -12.73 0.72
N LEU A 52 -7.91 -11.60 0.35
CA LEU A 52 -7.06 -11.51 -0.83
C LEU A 52 -5.83 -12.42 -0.73
N SER A 53 -5.22 -12.51 0.45
CA SER A 53 -4.10 -13.43 0.68
C SER A 53 -4.52 -14.90 0.53
N ARG A 54 -5.71 -15.28 0.99
CA ARG A 54 -6.27 -16.63 0.80
C ARG A 54 -6.52 -16.96 -0.68
N LEU A 55 -6.82 -15.95 -1.49
CA LEU A 55 -6.96 -16.07 -2.94
C LEU A 55 -5.60 -16.10 -3.68
N GLY A 56 -4.49 -16.02 -2.96
CA GLY A 56 -3.14 -16.12 -3.52
C GLY A 56 -2.48 -14.79 -3.86
N PHE A 57 -3.14 -13.65 -3.63
CA PHE A 57 -2.53 -12.33 -3.84
C PHE A 57 -1.47 -12.01 -2.77
N CYS A 58 -0.43 -11.31 -3.19
CA CYS A 58 0.52 -10.67 -2.29
C CYS A 58 0.01 -9.29 -1.89
N ILE A 59 -0.01 -8.97 -0.61
CA ILE A 59 -0.43 -7.66 -0.13
C ILE A 59 0.76 -6.71 -0.06
N VAL A 60 0.67 -5.58 -0.73
CA VAL A 60 1.69 -4.53 -0.71
C VAL A 60 1.18 -3.33 0.08
N SER A 61 1.99 -2.78 0.96
CA SER A 61 1.65 -1.56 1.67
C SER A 61 2.89 -0.80 2.15
N GLY A 62 2.68 0.34 2.80
CA GLY A 62 3.75 1.28 3.13
C GLY A 62 4.28 1.21 4.56
N MET A 63 3.93 0.21 5.35
CA MET A 63 4.36 0.09 6.75
C MET A 63 3.91 1.25 7.67
N ALA A 64 3.10 2.18 7.20
CA ALA A 64 2.61 3.28 8.03
C ALA A 64 1.66 2.78 9.13
N ARG A 65 1.44 3.63 10.16
CA ARG A 65 0.39 3.39 11.17
C ARG A 65 -0.97 3.21 10.51
N GLY A 66 -1.89 2.59 11.20
CA GLY A 66 -3.29 2.50 10.80
C GLY A 66 -3.53 1.46 9.72
N ILE A 67 -4.00 1.87 8.55
CA ILE A 67 -4.45 0.96 7.49
C ILE A 67 -3.31 0.07 6.98
N ASP A 68 -2.11 0.62 6.73
CA ASP A 68 -0.98 -0.14 6.21
C ASP A 68 -0.58 -1.27 7.19
N THR A 69 -0.46 -0.92 8.48
CA THR A 69 -0.19 -1.90 9.55
C THR A 69 -1.25 -3.00 9.59
N ALA A 70 -2.54 -2.62 9.53
CA ALA A 70 -3.66 -3.56 9.55
C ALA A 70 -3.66 -4.49 8.31
N ALA A 71 -3.31 -3.96 7.14
CA ALA A 71 -3.19 -4.74 5.92
C ALA A 71 -2.10 -5.81 6.02
N HIS A 72 -0.90 -5.45 6.46
CA HIS A 72 0.18 -6.42 6.68
C HIS A 72 -0.22 -7.50 7.70
N GLN A 73 -0.81 -7.10 8.83
CA GLN A 73 -1.29 -8.04 9.86
C GLN A 73 -2.34 -9.00 9.30
N GLY A 74 -3.27 -8.53 8.46
CA GLY A 74 -4.27 -9.36 7.82
C GLY A 74 -3.67 -10.42 6.90
N ALA A 75 -2.69 -10.03 6.07
CA ALA A 75 -1.97 -10.95 5.20
C ALA A 75 -1.22 -12.03 6.01
N LEU A 76 -0.50 -11.62 7.05
CA LEU A 76 0.23 -12.53 7.93
C LEU A 76 -0.69 -13.50 8.67
N THR A 77 -1.85 -13.04 9.15
CA THR A 77 -2.87 -13.87 9.80
C THR A 77 -3.39 -14.97 8.87
N ALA A 78 -3.47 -14.71 7.57
CA ALA A 78 -3.86 -15.69 6.56
C ALA A 78 -2.72 -16.64 6.15
N GLY A 79 -1.52 -16.48 6.68
CA GLY A 79 -0.32 -17.19 6.20
C GLY A 79 0.11 -16.74 4.79
N GLY A 80 -0.38 -15.58 4.34
CA GLY A 80 -0.11 -15.04 3.02
C GLY A 80 1.21 -14.27 2.94
N LYS A 81 1.59 -13.91 1.72
CA LYS A 81 2.76 -13.09 1.45
C LYS A 81 2.41 -11.60 1.54
N THR A 82 3.34 -10.80 2.04
CA THR A 82 3.18 -9.35 2.05
C THR A 82 4.52 -8.66 1.85
N VAL A 83 4.48 -7.52 1.17
CA VAL A 83 5.66 -6.68 0.89
C VAL A 83 5.45 -5.31 1.49
N ALA A 84 6.37 -4.91 2.35
CA ALA A 84 6.41 -3.57 2.91
C ALA A 84 7.39 -2.69 2.11
N VAL A 85 6.91 -1.57 1.59
CA VAL A 85 7.75 -0.59 0.91
C VAL A 85 8.07 0.53 1.90
N LEU A 86 9.34 0.82 2.15
CA LEU A 86 9.75 1.83 3.13
C LEU A 86 10.05 3.18 2.48
N GLY A 87 9.82 4.26 3.23
CA GLY A 87 10.24 5.63 2.88
C GLY A 87 11.55 6.07 3.55
N CYS A 88 12.40 5.10 3.91
CA CYS A 88 13.69 5.26 4.58
C CYS A 88 14.60 4.08 4.24
N GLY A 89 15.88 4.12 4.62
CA GLY A 89 16.78 2.98 4.47
C GLY A 89 16.28 1.75 5.23
N LEU A 90 16.63 0.54 4.77
CA LEU A 90 16.19 -0.72 5.40
C LEU A 90 16.68 -0.87 6.86
N ASP A 91 17.79 -0.22 7.21
CA ASP A 91 18.36 -0.17 8.56
C ASP A 91 17.56 0.70 9.54
N ILE A 92 16.50 1.36 9.05
CA ILE A 92 15.65 2.26 9.85
C ILE A 92 14.21 1.82 9.76
N VAL A 93 13.65 1.29 10.85
CA VAL A 93 12.22 0.96 10.91
C VAL A 93 11.41 2.18 11.32
N TYR A 94 10.50 2.59 10.46
CA TYR A 94 9.55 3.65 10.75
C TYR A 94 8.12 3.26 10.34
N PRO A 95 7.15 3.37 11.25
CA PRO A 95 7.27 3.83 12.63
C PRO A 95 7.97 2.79 13.54
N PRO A 96 8.63 3.21 14.64
CA PRO A 96 9.42 2.31 15.49
C PRO A 96 8.60 1.17 16.11
N GLU A 97 7.33 1.38 16.40
CA GLU A 97 6.44 0.36 16.94
C GLU A 97 6.18 -0.80 15.97
N ASN A 98 6.47 -0.65 14.69
CA ASN A 98 6.33 -1.70 13.67
C ASN A 98 7.59 -2.56 13.50
N LEU A 99 8.58 -2.47 14.40
CA LEU A 99 9.82 -3.25 14.29
C LEU A 99 9.56 -4.76 14.20
N GLU A 100 8.76 -5.31 15.11
CA GLU A 100 8.45 -6.75 15.09
C GLU A 100 7.60 -7.14 13.89
N LEU A 101 6.70 -6.27 13.44
CA LEU A 101 5.95 -6.46 12.20
C LEU A 101 6.89 -6.51 10.99
N SER A 102 7.87 -5.61 10.91
CA SER A 102 8.89 -5.59 9.85
C SER A 102 9.66 -6.90 9.76
N LYS A 103 10.15 -7.40 10.89
CA LYS A 103 10.85 -8.70 10.96
C LYS A 103 9.97 -9.85 10.52
N HIS A 104 8.70 -9.87 10.94
CA HIS A 104 7.76 -10.91 10.55
C HIS A 104 7.45 -10.84 9.04
N ILE A 105 7.28 -9.63 8.47
CA ILE A 105 7.12 -9.46 7.02
C ILE A 105 8.35 -9.99 6.28
N ALA A 106 9.56 -9.65 6.72
CA ALA A 106 10.80 -10.12 6.09
C ALA A 106 10.93 -11.65 6.13
N SER A 107 10.40 -12.32 7.18
CA SER A 107 10.49 -13.78 7.30
C SER A 107 9.55 -14.55 6.36
N VAL A 108 8.49 -13.93 5.82
CA VAL A 108 7.50 -14.62 4.96
C VAL A 108 7.30 -13.93 3.60
N GLY A 109 7.78 -12.73 3.46
CA GLY A 109 7.69 -11.89 2.26
C GLY A 109 8.93 -11.04 2.12
N ALA A 110 8.77 -9.72 1.94
CA ALA A 110 9.91 -8.82 1.84
C ALA A 110 9.62 -7.44 2.43
N VAL A 111 10.67 -6.81 2.91
CA VAL A 111 10.74 -5.38 3.19
C VAL A 111 11.66 -4.75 2.15
N ILE A 112 11.19 -3.76 1.42
CA ILE A 112 11.93 -3.14 0.32
C ILE A 112 12.04 -1.64 0.48
N SER A 113 13.09 -1.06 -0.08
CA SER A 113 13.32 0.38 -0.12
C SER A 113 14.14 0.80 -1.34
N GLU A 114 13.80 1.95 -1.91
CA GLU A 114 14.65 2.64 -2.91
C GLU A 114 15.77 3.47 -2.23
N PHE A 115 15.62 3.76 -0.94
CA PHE A 115 16.52 4.63 -0.21
C PHE A 115 17.72 3.87 0.34
N PRO A 116 18.95 4.46 0.25
CA PRO A 116 20.16 3.83 0.78
C PRO A 116 20.11 3.72 2.32
N PHE A 117 20.94 2.84 2.85
CA PHE A 117 21.17 2.71 4.29
C PHE A 117 21.52 4.07 4.94
N GLY A 118 21.02 4.30 6.14
CA GLY A 118 21.16 5.56 6.87
C GLY A 118 20.21 6.69 6.44
N ARG A 119 19.45 6.52 5.34
CA ARG A 119 18.46 7.52 4.94
C ARG A 119 17.27 7.52 5.90
N ARG A 120 17.14 8.60 6.69
CA ARG A 120 16.05 8.74 7.67
C ARG A 120 14.69 8.90 7.00
N ALA A 121 13.65 8.50 7.72
CA ALA A 121 12.27 8.76 7.33
C ALA A 121 12.01 10.28 7.28
N ASP A 122 11.55 10.76 6.13
CA ASP A 122 11.29 12.16 5.86
C ASP A 122 9.91 12.32 5.18
N ARG A 123 9.27 13.47 5.39
CA ARG A 123 7.98 13.79 4.77
C ARG A 123 8.04 13.78 3.24
N GLN A 124 9.18 14.12 2.66
CA GLN A 124 9.39 14.12 1.21
C GLN A 124 9.56 12.71 0.64
N ASN A 125 10.13 11.79 1.40
CA ASN A 125 10.37 10.41 0.96
C ASN A 125 9.07 9.59 0.85
N PHE A 126 8.07 9.87 1.69
CA PHE A 126 6.82 9.09 1.69
C PHE A 126 6.03 9.21 0.37
N PRO A 127 5.82 10.42 -0.20
CA PRO A 127 5.23 10.53 -1.53
C PRO A 127 6.03 9.82 -2.61
N MET A 128 7.35 9.96 -2.62
CA MET A 128 8.23 9.30 -3.59
C MET A 128 8.09 7.78 -3.54
N ARG A 129 8.08 7.20 -2.34
CA ARG A 129 7.90 5.78 -2.12
C ARG A 129 6.53 5.27 -2.62
N ASN A 130 5.47 6.06 -2.51
CA ASN A 130 4.12 5.62 -2.84
C ASN A 130 3.96 5.19 -4.30
N ARG A 131 4.75 5.75 -5.24
CA ARG A 131 4.76 5.30 -6.64
C ARG A 131 5.21 3.85 -6.80
N ILE A 132 6.06 3.37 -5.88
CA ILE A 132 6.52 1.99 -5.87
C ILE A 132 5.42 1.07 -5.32
N VAL A 133 4.68 1.51 -4.28
CA VAL A 133 3.56 0.74 -3.74
C VAL A 133 2.52 0.45 -4.82
N SER A 134 2.08 1.48 -5.55
CA SER A 134 1.11 1.31 -6.64
C SER A 134 1.73 0.62 -7.85
N GLY A 135 2.97 0.97 -8.23
CA GLY A 135 3.64 0.45 -9.42
C GLY A 135 3.89 -1.06 -9.39
N MET A 136 4.02 -1.66 -8.21
CA MET A 136 4.17 -3.10 -8.04
C MET A 136 2.87 -3.89 -8.16
N CYS A 137 1.71 -3.22 -8.18
CA CYS A 137 0.42 -3.84 -7.97
C CYS A 137 -0.48 -3.74 -9.20
N GLU A 138 -1.35 -4.72 -9.38
CA GLU A 138 -2.41 -4.71 -10.37
C GLU A 138 -3.56 -3.79 -9.95
N ALA A 139 -3.78 -3.71 -8.63
CA ALA A 139 -4.84 -2.90 -8.05
C ALA A 139 -4.40 -2.20 -6.76
N VAL A 140 -5.03 -1.06 -6.48
CA VAL A 140 -4.89 -0.31 -5.23
C VAL A 140 -6.24 -0.17 -4.56
N VAL A 141 -6.34 -0.63 -3.32
CA VAL A 141 -7.52 -0.48 -2.46
C VAL A 141 -7.26 0.62 -1.44
N VAL A 142 -8.03 1.69 -1.50
CA VAL A 142 -7.98 2.79 -0.52
C VAL A 142 -9.03 2.54 0.57
N VAL A 143 -8.55 2.41 1.82
CA VAL A 143 -9.41 2.22 3.00
C VAL A 143 -9.25 3.44 3.90
N GLU A 144 -10.28 4.21 4.06
CA GLU A 144 -10.27 5.47 4.80
C GLU A 144 -9.17 6.46 4.37
N SER A 145 -9.56 7.53 3.75
CA SER A 145 -8.69 8.66 3.44
C SER A 145 -9.47 9.97 3.48
N ASN A 146 -8.88 11.01 4.04
CA ASN A 146 -9.36 12.35 3.76
C ASN A 146 -8.84 12.81 2.37
N VAL A 147 -9.41 13.87 1.83
CA VAL A 147 -9.04 14.41 0.50
C VAL A 147 -7.54 14.75 0.38
N ALA A 148 -6.93 15.28 1.44
CA ALA A 148 -5.51 15.64 1.49
C ALA A 148 -4.63 14.50 2.08
N GLY A 149 -5.15 13.28 2.20
CA GLY A 149 -4.45 12.15 2.80
C GLY A 149 -3.29 11.65 1.94
N GLY A 150 -2.23 11.16 2.57
CA GLY A 150 -1.08 10.59 1.87
C GLY A 150 -1.43 9.36 1.00
N SER A 151 -2.48 8.62 1.32
CA SER A 151 -3.01 7.52 0.52
C SER A 151 -3.64 7.99 -0.80
N MET A 152 -4.13 9.25 -0.87
CA MET A 152 -4.61 9.85 -2.11
C MET A 152 -3.48 10.09 -3.13
N ILE A 153 -2.25 10.28 -2.64
CA ILE A 153 -1.06 10.36 -3.51
C ILE A 153 -0.80 8.98 -4.15
N THR A 154 -0.95 7.90 -3.38
CA THR A 154 -0.83 6.53 -3.92
C THR A 154 -1.94 6.25 -4.93
N ALA A 155 -3.16 6.68 -4.66
CA ALA A 155 -4.29 6.56 -5.57
C ALA A 155 -4.05 7.31 -6.89
N ARG A 156 -3.51 8.54 -6.84
CA ARG A 156 -3.13 9.30 -8.04
C ARG A 156 -2.07 8.56 -8.85
N PHE A 157 -1.00 8.07 -8.22
CA PHE A 157 0.00 7.27 -8.92
C PHE A 157 -0.59 6.01 -9.54
N ALA A 158 -1.53 5.34 -8.87
CA ALA A 158 -2.22 4.19 -9.43
C ALA A 158 -2.94 4.53 -10.73
N GLY A 159 -3.67 5.65 -10.77
CA GLY A 159 -4.32 6.15 -11.99
C GLY A 159 -3.32 6.49 -13.11
N GLU A 160 -2.25 7.23 -12.79
CA GLU A 160 -1.18 7.57 -13.74
C GLU A 160 -0.44 6.33 -14.29
N GLN A 161 -0.38 5.25 -13.51
CA GLN A 161 0.25 3.98 -13.85
C GLN A 161 -0.71 2.97 -14.49
N GLY A 162 -1.97 3.33 -14.72
CA GLY A 162 -2.99 2.45 -15.29
C GLY A 162 -3.39 1.27 -14.38
N ARG A 163 -3.26 1.43 -13.06
CA ARG A 163 -3.64 0.39 -12.09
C ARG A 163 -5.12 0.51 -11.73
N LEU A 164 -5.77 -0.63 -11.53
CA LEU A 164 -7.16 -0.64 -11.07
C LEU A 164 -7.26 0.04 -9.69
N MET A 165 -8.15 1.00 -9.57
CA MET A 165 -8.40 1.68 -8.31
C MET A 165 -9.72 1.26 -7.70
N MET A 166 -9.69 0.95 -6.42
CA MET A 166 -10.85 0.62 -5.61
C MET A 166 -10.82 1.44 -4.32
N ALA A 167 -11.96 1.95 -3.93
CA ALA A 167 -12.11 2.66 -2.67
C ALA A 167 -13.21 2.01 -1.83
N VAL A 168 -12.92 1.81 -0.55
CA VAL A 168 -13.93 1.33 0.39
C VAL A 168 -14.91 2.48 0.67
N PRO A 169 -16.20 2.32 0.38
CA PRO A 169 -17.19 3.34 0.69
C PRO A 169 -17.28 3.53 2.21
N GLY A 170 -17.39 4.77 2.62
CA GLY A 170 -17.57 5.15 4.01
C GLY A 170 -18.73 6.13 4.17
N ARG A 171 -18.96 6.56 5.39
CA ARG A 171 -20.07 7.51 5.69
C ARG A 171 -19.76 8.86 5.06
N ILE A 172 -20.78 9.47 4.46
CA ILE A 172 -20.67 10.80 3.79
C ILE A 172 -20.39 11.95 4.77
N ASP A 173 -20.71 11.75 6.04
CA ASP A 173 -20.51 12.73 7.11
C ASP A 173 -19.15 12.59 7.84
N GLN A 174 -18.31 11.63 7.40
CA GLN A 174 -16.99 11.40 8.00
C GLN A 174 -15.86 11.92 7.12
N VAL A 175 -15.02 12.81 7.66
CA VAL A 175 -13.84 13.35 6.98
C VAL A 175 -12.86 12.24 6.54
N SER A 176 -12.78 11.15 7.30
CA SER A 176 -11.96 9.98 6.97
C SER A 176 -12.43 9.20 5.74
N SER A 177 -13.63 9.46 5.23
CA SER A 177 -14.20 8.83 4.04
C SER A 177 -14.19 9.76 2.82
N ALA A 178 -13.98 11.06 3.01
CA ALA A 178 -14.13 12.06 1.96
C ALA A 178 -13.22 11.80 0.74
N GLY A 179 -12.00 11.34 0.96
CA GLY A 179 -11.10 10.96 -0.14
C GLY A 179 -11.57 9.73 -0.90
N CYS A 180 -12.09 8.71 -0.21
CA CYS A 180 -12.62 7.50 -0.84
C CYS A 180 -13.86 7.82 -1.69
N LEU A 181 -14.72 8.71 -1.22
CA LEU A 181 -15.94 9.09 -1.92
C LEU A 181 -15.68 9.81 -3.25
N LEU A 182 -14.58 10.54 -3.40
CA LEU A 182 -14.22 11.16 -4.67
C LEU A 182 -14.04 10.12 -5.78
N TYR A 183 -13.37 9.01 -5.51
CA TYR A 183 -13.16 7.96 -6.51
C TYR A 183 -14.40 7.11 -6.78
N THR A 184 -15.34 7.03 -5.86
CA THR A 184 -16.61 6.33 -6.11
C THR A 184 -17.57 7.16 -6.95
N SER A 185 -17.48 8.50 -6.92
CA SER A 185 -18.30 9.39 -7.76
C SER A 185 -17.79 9.43 -9.21
N ASP A 186 -16.47 9.51 -9.43
CA ASP A 186 -15.88 9.54 -10.76
C ASP A 186 -16.14 8.24 -11.55
N ALA A 187 -16.06 7.08 -10.88
CA ALA A 187 -16.42 5.80 -11.48
C ALA A 187 -17.90 5.70 -11.88
N ALA A 188 -18.81 6.48 -11.24
CA ALA A 188 -20.21 6.53 -11.61
C ALA A 188 -20.48 7.43 -12.83
N ASP A 189 -19.64 8.42 -13.08
CA ASP A 189 -19.76 9.31 -14.26
C ASP A 189 -19.22 8.64 -15.53
N ASP A 190 -18.16 7.83 -15.43
CA ASP A 190 -17.66 7.04 -16.57
C ASP A 190 -18.69 6.00 -17.08
N LEU A 191 -19.58 5.52 -16.22
CA LEU A 191 -20.67 4.60 -16.61
C LEU A 191 -21.86 5.30 -17.28
N ARG A 192 -21.95 6.63 -17.23
CA ARG A 192 -23.04 7.43 -17.84
C ARG A 192 -22.69 8.00 -19.22
N GLY A 193 -21.43 7.88 -19.64
CA GLY A 193 -20.91 8.40 -20.91
C GLY A 193 -20.81 7.38 -22.05
N GLY A 194 -21.42 6.19 -21.91
CA GLY A 194 -21.48 5.15 -22.94
C GLY A 194 -22.83 5.04 -23.62
#